data_19dbf520dbd7cfc7914575f3d6080c3e
#
_entry.id   19dbf520dbd7cfc7914575f3d6080c3e
#
_cell.length_a   1.000
_cell.length_b   1.000
_cell.length_c   1.000
_cell.angle_alpha   90.00
_cell.angle_beta   90.00
_cell.angle_gamma   90.00
#
_symmetry.space_group_name_H-M   'P 1'
#
loop_
_entity.id
_entity.type
_entity.pdbx_description
1 polymer ?
#
loop_
_entity_poly.entity_id
_entity_poly.type
_entity_poly.pdbx_seq_one_letter_code
_entity_poly.pdbx_strand_id
1 'polypeptide(L)'
;MSEKLGVLVRAASGPGVLHRLTGVIADHLGDITLVEIIDQKSPETRIYFEIDLPGPADTLLADLRKPEIVRDVQQVKTMQKVYGKRIIIMGGGAQVGQVAIGAISEADRHNIRGEHISVDTIPLVGEQQLADAVRACARLPRAKALVLAGSIMGGEIEQAVREVRSQGLLVVSLNMAGSVPEAADLVVTDPVQAGVMTVMAVADTAKFTIDRLKVRVF
;
A
#
# COMPACT_ATOMS: atom_id res chain seq x y z
N MET A 1 2.91 -10.49 17.89
CA MET A 1 3.74 -9.93 16.79
C MET A 1 4.49 -8.75 17.38
N SER A 2 5.82 -8.71 17.26
CA SER A 2 6.62 -7.55 17.66
C SER A 2 6.16 -6.32 16.89
N GLU A 3 6.03 -5.19 17.56
CA GLU A 3 5.67 -3.93 16.91
C GLU A 3 6.86 -3.48 16.06
N LYS A 4 6.64 -3.23 14.75
CA LYS A 4 7.69 -2.74 13.86
C LYS A 4 8.18 -1.37 14.29
N LEU A 5 9.50 -1.19 14.26
CA LEU A 5 10.16 0.08 14.55
C LEU A 5 10.24 0.94 13.29
N GLY A 6 9.70 2.15 13.32
CA GLY A 6 9.92 3.17 12.30
C GLY A 6 11.10 4.06 12.68
N VAL A 7 12.05 4.24 11.78
CA VAL A 7 13.25 5.08 12.00
C VAL A 7 13.45 6.02 10.82
N LEU A 8 13.61 7.31 11.10
CA LEU A 8 13.99 8.32 10.12
C LEU A 8 15.43 8.75 10.41
N VAL A 9 16.33 8.56 9.44
CA VAL A 9 17.73 8.95 9.53
C VAL A 9 18.02 10.11 8.58
N ARG A 10 18.61 11.16 9.06
CA ARG A 10 19.21 12.23 8.27
C ARG A 10 20.74 12.04 8.27
N ALA A 11 21.32 11.93 7.08
CA ALA A 11 22.73 11.66 6.90
C ALA A 11 23.33 12.51 5.78
N ALA A 12 24.66 12.58 5.71
CA ALA A 12 25.36 13.16 4.57
C ALA A 12 25.03 12.35 3.30
N SER A 13 24.76 13.04 2.19
CA SER A 13 24.47 12.38 0.91
C SER A 13 25.76 11.85 0.27
N GLY A 14 25.71 10.61 -0.24
CA GLY A 14 26.84 10.03 -0.97
C GLY A 14 26.79 8.50 -1.08
N PRO A 15 27.69 7.93 -1.88
CA PRO A 15 27.82 6.47 -2.01
C PRO A 15 28.12 5.80 -0.66
N GLY A 16 27.52 4.63 -0.43
CA GLY A 16 27.78 3.81 0.75
C GLY A 16 27.03 4.23 2.03
N VAL A 17 26.25 5.31 2.00
CA VAL A 17 25.44 5.75 3.17
C VAL A 17 24.47 4.65 3.59
N LEU A 18 23.67 4.14 2.65
CA LEU A 18 22.72 3.07 2.92
C LEU A 18 23.42 1.81 3.46
N HIS A 19 24.54 1.41 2.86
CA HIS A 19 25.34 0.27 3.30
C HIS A 19 25.77 0.38 4.77
N ARG A 20 26.24 1.55 5.20
CA ARG A 20 26.64 1.76 6.59
C ARG A 20 25.48 1.67 7.57
N LEU A 21 24.34 2.26 7.21
CA LEU A 21 23.15 2.23 8.06
C LEU A 21 22.55 0.82 8.15
N THR A 22 22.45 0.11 7.02
CA THR A 22 21.94 -1.26 7.02
C THR A 22 22.88 -2.23 7.72
N GLY A 23 24.20 -1.99 7.70
CA GLY A 23 25.17 -2.75 8.50
C GLY A 23 24.88 -2.64 9.99
N VAL A 24 24.68 -1.43 10.52
CA VAL A 24 24.30 -1.23 11.92
C VAL A 24 23.00 -1.95 12.26
N ILE A 25 22.00 -1.88 11.39
CA ILE A 25 20.72 -2.57 11.62
C ILE A 25 20.92 -4.10 11.65
N ALA A 26 21.75 -4.63 10.74
CA ALA A 26 22.05 -6.06 10.69
C ALA A 26 22.82 -6.56 11.94
N ASP A 27 23.75 -5.76 12.49
CA ASP A 27 24.47 -6.07 13.73
C ASP A 27 23.50 -6.22 14.93
N HIS A 28 22.36 -5.56 14.89
CA HIS A 28 21.27 -5.72 15.86
C HIS A 28 20.25 -6.81 15.49
N LEU A 29 20.52 -7.64 14.48
CA LEU A 29 19.61 -8.65 13.94
C LEU A 29 18.25 -8.08 13.48
N GLY A 30 18.23 -6.82 13.09
CA GLY A 30 17.04 -6.13 12.57
C GLY A 30 16.73 -6.57 11.14
N ASP A 31 15.50 -7.02 10.90
CA ASP A 31 14.99 -7.31 9.56
C ASP A 31 14.32 -6.07 8.97
N ILE A 32 14.88 -5.54 7.87
CA ILE A 32 14.38 -4.35 7.19
C ILE A 32 13.22 -4.75 6.30
N THR A 33 12.00 -4.37 6.68
CA THR A 33 10.79 -4.66 5.92
C THR A 33 10.40 -3.56 4.94
N LEU A 34 10.90 -2.33 5.17
CA LEU A 34 10.77 -1.20 4.24
C LEU A 34 11.99 -0.29 4.37
N VAL A 35 12.51 0.18 3.25
CA VAL A 35 13.48 1.27 3.18
C VAL A 35 13.09 2.23 2.07
N GLU A 36 13.09 3.52 2.36
CA GLU A 36 12.79 4.58 1.40
C GLU A 36 13.76 5.74 1.54
N ILE A 37 14.37 6.15 0.43
CA ILE A 37 15.14 7.37 0.35
C ILE A 37 14.17 8.49 0.00
N ILE A 38 13.79 9.30 1.00
CA ILE A 38 12.74 10.31 0.87
C ILE A 38 13.21 11.46 -0.01
N ASP A 39 14.42 11.93 0.21
CA ASP A 39 15.06 12.95 -0.61
C ASP A 39 16.60 12.81 -0.61
N GLN A 40 17.19 13.32 -1.69
CA GLN A 40 18.64 13.42 -1.86
C GLN A 40 18.96 14.86 -2.19
N LYS A 41 18.85 15.75 -1.21
CA LYS A 41 19.26 17.14 -1.36
C LYS A 41 20.70 17.28 -0.89
N SER A 42 21.65 17.43 -1.85
CA SER A 42 23.04 17.72 -1.47
C SER A 42 23.08 18.93 -0.52
N PRO A 43 23.79 18.84 0.61
CA PRO A 43 24.70 17.77 1.04
C PRO A 43 24.07 16.65 1.89
N GLU A 44 22.77 16.60 2.07
CA GLU A 44 22.07 15.66 2.97
C GLU A 44 21.08 14.77 2.26
N THR A 45 20.77 13.61 2.87
CA THR A 45 19.72 12.68 2.48
C THR A 45 18.88 12.29 3.70
N ARG A 46 17.59 12.05 3.51
CA ARG A 46 16.73 11.44 4.52
C ARG A 46 16.34 10.04 4.08
N ILE A 47 16.51 9.09 4.98
CA ILE A 47 16.20 7.67 4.74
C ILE A 47 15.26 7.20 5.83
N TYR A 48 14.15 6.63 5.42
CA TYR A 48 13.18 6.01 6.30
C TYR A 48 13.32 4.51 6.28
N PHE A 49 13.24 3.88 7.46
CA PHE A 49 13.25 2.42 7.63
C PHE A 49 12.04 1.96 8.44
N GLU A 50 11.49 0.80 8.09
CA GLU A 50 10.67 -0.01 8.98
C GLU A 50 11.40 -1.32 9.26
N ILE A 51 11.56 -1.65 10.54
CA ILE A 51 12.45 -2.71 11.00
C ILE A 51 11.68 -3.62 11.96
N ASP A 52 11.70 -4.92 11.71
CA ASP A 52 11.36 -5.92 12.71
C ASP A 52 12.60 -6.17 13.57
N LEU A 53 12.57 -5.68 14.81
CA LEU A 53 13.72 -5.72 15.72
C LEU A 53 13.47 -6.69 16.87
N PRO A 54 14.36 -7.69 17.10
CA PRO A 54 14.20 -8.62 18.22
C PRO A 54 14.65 -8.04 19.56
N GLY A 55 15.47 -6.97 19.53
CA GLY A 55 16.04 -6.32 20.70
C GLY A 55 15.44 -4.96 21.04
N PRO A 56 15.96 -4.27 22.05
CA PRO A 56 15.49 -2.95 22.45
C PRO A 56 15.83 -1.88 21.39
N ALA A 57 14.85 -1.02 21.08
CA ALA A 57 15.01 0.04 20.07
C ALA A 57 16.09 1.05 20.44
N ASP A 58 16.22 1.38 21.72
CA ASP A 58 17.14 2.42 22.19
C ASP A 58 18.60 2.12 21.87
N THR A 59 19.01 0.86 21.91
CA THR A 59 20.37 0.42 21.58
C THR A 59 20.66 0.60 20.09
N LEU A 60 19.73 0.18 19.22
CA LEU A 60 19.85 0.40 17.79
C LEU A 60 19.87 1.89 17.44
N LEU A 61 18.99 2.70 18.03
CA LEU A 61 18.95 4.14 17.78
C LEU A 61 20.25 4.84 18.25
N ALA A 62 20.83 4.40 19.36
CA ALA A 62 22.12 4.92 19.83
C ALA A 62 23.24 4.56 18.87
N ASP A 63 23.28 3.34 18.36
CA ASP A 63 24.32 2.89 17.44
C ASP A 63 24.18 3.49 16.04
N LEU A 64 22.95 3.73 15.57
CA LEU A 64 22.72 4.47 14.33
C LEU A 64 23.21 5.93 14.37
N ARG A 65 23.37 6.52 15.56
CA ARG A 65 23.91 7.88 15.72
C ARG A 65 25.44 7.93 15.67
N LYS A 66 26.15 6.80 15.86
CA LYS A 66 27.62 6.76 15.93
C LYS A 66 28.36 7.08 14.61
N PRO A 67 27.87 6.64 13.42
CA PRO A 67 28.58 6.95 12.19
C PRO A 67 28.65 8.46 11.94
N GLU A 68 29.85 8.99 11.64
CA GLU A 68 30.11 10.43 11.40
C GLU A 68 29.22 11.03 10.29
N ILE A 69 28.76 10.18 9.35
CA ILE A 69 27.86 10.61 8.27
C ILE A 69 26.44 10.94 8.77
N VAL A 70 26.05 10.44 9.94
CA VAL A 70 24.71 10.63 10.49
C VAL A 70 24.61 11.98 11.18
N ARG A 71 23.55 12.72 10.89
CA ARG A 71 23.22 14.02 11.46
C ARG A 71 22.15 13.93 12.51
N ASP A 72 21.16 13.07 12.28
CA ASP A 72 20.02 12.90 13.18
C ASP A 72 19.40 11.52 13.00
N VAL A 73 18.86 10.97 14.08
CA VAL A 73 18.08 9.71 14.09
C VAL A 73 16.85 9.89 14.97
N GLN A 74 15.69 9.74 14.37
CA GLN A 74 14.40 9.87 15.03
C GLN A 74 13.62 8.57 14.95
N GLN A 75 13.05 8.14 16.09
CA GLN A 75 12.02 7.13 16.08
C GLN A 75 10.70 7.76 15.65
N VAL A 76 10.04 7.17 14.68
CA VAL A 76 8.76 7.62 14.14
C VAL A 76 7.75 6.48 14.09
N LYS A 77 6.47 6.80 13.98
CA LYS A 77 5.46 5.77 13.73
C LYS A 77 5.64 5.18 12.33
N THR A 78 5.42 3.87 12.18
CA THR A 78 5.43 3.21 10.87
C THR A 78 4.30 3.73 9.98
N MET A 79 4.48 3.64 8.66
CA MET A 79 3.43 4.03 7.70
C MET A 79 2.16 3.19 7.89
N GLN A 80 2.30 1.92 8.29
CA GLN A 80 1.15 1.09 8.65
C GLN A 80 0.40 1.63 9.86
N LYS A 81 1.09 2.15 10.86
CA LYS A 81 0.46 2.71 12.08
C LYS A 81 -0.22 4.06 11.83
N VAL A 82 0.31 4.84 10.88
CA VAL A 82 -0.23 6.19 10.56
C VAL A 82 -1.37 6.10 9.56
N TYR A 83 -1.18 5.39 8.45
CA TYR A 83 -2.10 5.37 7.32
C TYR A 83 -2.87 4.06 7.16
N GLY A 84 -2.49 3.01 7.88
CA GLY A 84 -3.13 1.70 7.88
C GLY A 84 -3.07 0.97 6.55
N LYS A 85 -4.12 0.22 6.24
CA LYS A 85 -4.30 -0.48 4.98
C LYS A 85 -4.55 0.52 3.84
N ARG A 86 -4.06 0.19 2.64
CA ARG A 86 -4.16 1.06 1.47
C ARG A 86 -5.06 0.41 0.42
N ILE A 87 -6.09 1.14 0.00
CA ILE A 87 -6.94 0.80 -1.12
C ILE A 87 -6.57 1.71 -2.28
N ILE A 88 -6.39 1.14 -3.47
CA ILE A 88 -6.04 1.87 -4.68
C ILE A 88 -7.22 1.78 -5.65
N ILE A 89 -7.66 2.91 -6.17
CA ILE A 89 -8.75 3.00 -7.15
C ILE A 89 -8.16 3.58 -8.43
N MET A 90 -8.25 2.85 -9.55
CA MET A 90 -7.72 3.34 -10.83
C MET A 90 -8.68 3.09 -11.99
N GLY A 91 -8.54 3.91 -13.03
CA GLY A 91 -9.32 3.80 -14.27
C GLY A 91 -9.88 5.13 -14.74
N GLY A 92 -11.06 5.13 -15.37
CA GLY A 92 -11.70 6.32 -15.92
C GLY A 92 -12.14 7.32 -14.85
N GLY A 93 -11.78 8.61 -15.00
CA GLY A 93 -11.85 9.62 -13.94
C GLY A 93 -13.20 9.76 -13.23
N ALA A 94 -14.33 9.78 -13.96
CA ALA A 94 -15.65 9.95 -13.37
C ALA A 94 -16.03 8.76 -12.45
N GLN A 95 -15.77 7.54 -12.91
CA GLN A 95 -16.07 6.33 -12.13
C GLN A 95 -15.11 6.16 -10.96
N VAL A 96 -13.83 6.51 -11.12
CA VAL A 96 -12.85 6.57 -10.01
C VAL A 96 -13.35 7.47 -8.90
N GLY A 97 -13.87 8.66 -9.23
CA GLY A 97 -14.44 9.59 -8.26
C GLY A 97 -15.63 9.01 -7.50
N GLN A 98 -16.55 8.29 -8.19
CA GLN A 98 -17.72 7.68 -7.55
C GLN A 98 -17.32 6.52 -6.62
N VAL A 99 -16.40 5.66 -7.05
CA VAL A 99 -15.85 4.59 -6.20
C VAL A 99 -15.17 5.18 -4.96
N ALA A 100 -14.42 6.26 -5.14
CA ALA A 100 -13.73 6.93 -4.03
C ALA A 100 -14.72 7.48 -2.99
N ILE A 101 -15.87 8.04 -3.39
CA ILE A 101 -16.91 8.48 -2.46
C ILE A 101 -17.34 7.33 -1.54
N GLY A 102 -17.65 6.16 -2.10
CA GLY A 102 -18.04 5.00 -1.32
C GLY A 102 -16.93 4.50 -0.41
N ALA A 103 -15.71 4.39 -0.94
CA ALA A 103 -14.56 3.92 -0.18
C ALA A 103 -14.21 4.87 0.98
N ILE A 104 -14.18 6.18 0.76
CA ILE A 104 -13.86 7.17 1.79
C ILE A 104 -14.93 7.16 2.89
N SER A 105 -16.22 7.13 2.50
CA SER A 105 -17.33 7.12 3.46
C SER A 105 -17.31 5.88 4.36
N GLU A 106 -16.96 4.71 3.81
CA GLU A 106 -16.88 3.48 4.61
C GLU A 106 -15.57 3.42 5.41
N ALA A 107 -14.45 3.84 4.83
CA ALA A 107 -13.17 3.91 5.55
C ALA A 107 -13.26 4.79 6.79
N ASP A 108 -13.97 5.93 6.72
CA ASP A 108 -14.20 6.83 7.85
C ASP A 108 -14.88 6.12 9.04
N ARG A 109 -15.87 5.28 8.77
CA ARG A 109 -16.57 4.48 9.80
C ARG A 109 -15.63 3.52 10.54
N HIS A 110 -14.69 2.91 9.83
CA HIS A 110 -13.69 2.01 10.41
C HIS A 110 -12.59 2.80 11.12
N ASN A 111 -12.16 3.94 10.56
CA ASN A 111 -11.16 4.81 11.16
C ASN A 111 -11.63 5.39 12.51
N ILE A 112 -12.90 5.76 12.65
CA ILE A 112 -13.51 6.16 13.92
C ILE A 112 -13.44 5.05 14.98
N ARG A 113 -13.44 3.79 14.55
CA ARG A 113 -13.31 2.61 15.43
C ARG A 113 -11.84 2.23 15.73
N GLY A 114 -10.88 3.05 15.30
CA GLY A 114 -9.46 2.86 15.56
C GLY A 114 -8.70 2.01 14.52
N GLU A 115 -9.35 1.61 13.43
CA GLU A 115 -8.68 1.03 12.28
C GLU A 115 -8.27 2.14 11.30
N HIS A 116 -7.06 2.03 10.71
CA HIS A 116 -6.61 2.99 9.71
C HIS A 116 -6.72 2.39 8.31
N ILE A 117 -7.48 3.05 7.43
CA ILE A 117 -7.63 2.70 6.01
C ILE A 117 -7.47 3.97 5.19
N SER A 118 -6.53 3.96 4.25
CA SER A 118 -6.28 5.04 3.30
C SER A 118 -6.76 4.68 1.91
N VAL A 119 -7.21 5.67 1.15
CA VAL A 119 -7.75 5.52 -0.20
C VAL A 119 -6.95 6.40 -1.15
N ASP A 120 -6.35 5.80 -2.17
CA ASP A 120 -5.67 6.50 -3.25
C ASP A 120 -6.45 6.39 -4.55
N THR A 121 -6.45 7.46 -5.33
CA THR A 121 -7.12 7.50 -6.63
C THR A 121 -6.11 7.80 -7.74
N ILE A 122 -6.16 7.02 -8.81
CA ILE A 122 -5.27 7.14 -9.96
C ILE A 122 -6.13 7.17 -11.23
N PRO A 123 -6.56 8.36 -11.70
CA PRO A 123 -7.23 8.48 -13.00
C PRO A 123 -6.23 8.12 -14.10
N LEU A 124 -6.49 7.03 -14.81
CA LEU A 124 -5.59 6.50 -15.82
C LEU A 124 -6.40 5.78 -16.89
N VAL A 125 -6.03 5.94 -18.14
CA VAL A 125 -6.64 5.27 -19.30
C VAL A 125 -5.57 4.68 -20.21
N GLY A 126 -5.96 3.72 -21.04
CA GLY A 126 -5.05 3.01 -21.95
C GLY A 126 -4.65 1.64 -21.40
N GLU A 127 -4.72 0.64 -22.27
CA GLU A 127 -4.55 -0.77 -21.88
C GLU A 127 -3.17 -1.03 -21.27
N GLN A 128 -2.10 -0.69 -21.98
CA GLN A 128 -0.74 -0.94 -21.51
C GLN A 128 -0.43 -0.16 -20.22
N GLN A 129 -0.82 1.11 -20.18
CA GLN A 129 -0.58 1.97 -19.00
C GLN A 129 -1.30 1.44 -17.77
N LEU A 130 -2.56 1.01 -17.92
CA LEU A 130 -3.32 0.39 -16.83
C LEU A 130 -2.71 -0.94 -16.40
N ALA A 131 -2.31 -1.80 -17.34
CA ALA A 131 -1.68 -3.08 -17.01
C ALA A 131 -0.38 -2.88 -16.20
N ASP A 132 0.47 -1.92 -16.62
CA ASP A 132 1.70 -1.59 -15.90
C ASP A 132 1.41 -1.02 -14.51
N ALA A 133 0.38 -0.16 -14.38
CA ALA A 133 -0.04 0.39 -13.10
C ALA A 133 -0.63 -0.69 -12.18
N VAL A 134 -1.43 -1.62 -12.69
CA VAL A 134 -1.94 -2.78 -11.93
C VAL A 134 -0.79 -3.60 -11.37
N ARG A 135 0.19 -3.99 -12.21
CA ARG A 135 1.39 -4.72 -11.76
C ARG A 135 2.17 -3.95 -10.70
N ALA A 136 2.24 -2.61 -10.83
CA ALA A 136 2.93 -1.77 -9.87
C ALA A 136 2.24 -1.77 -8.49
N CYS A 137 0.91 -1.94 -8.42
CA CYS A 137 0.17 -1.96 -7.14
C CYS A 137 0.66 -3.04 -6.18
N ALA A 138 1.07 -4.21 -6.68
CA ALA A 138 1.57 -5.30 -5.83
C ALA A 138 2.89 -4.95 -5.12
N ARG A 139 3.62 -3.94 -5.62
CA ARG A 139 4.87 -3.45 -5.01
C ARG A 139 4.66 -2.27 -4.06
N LEU A 140 3.45 -1.73 -3.99
CA LEU A 140 3.17 -0.60 -3.10
C LEU A 140 3.02 -1.06 -1.65
N PRO A 141 3.73 -0.42 -0.74
CA PRO A 141 3.59 -0.75 0.68
C PRO A 141 2.14 -0.60 1.15
N ARG A 142 1.69 -1.51 2.00
CA ARG A 142 0.38 -1.50 2.63
C ARG A 142 -0.82 -1.70 1.68
N ALA A 143 -0.62 -1.85 0.37
CA ALA A 143 -1.70 -2.14 -0.57
C ALA A 143 -2.39 -3.46 -0.20
N LYS A 144 -3.72 -3.41 -0.04
CA LYS A 144 -4.57 -4.56 0.31
C LYS A 144 -5.63 -4.83 -0.75
N ALA A 145 -6.07 -3.79 -1.45
CA ALA A 145 -7.03 -3.92 -2.51
C ALA A 145 -6.78 -2.93 -3.65
N LEU A 146 -7.17 -3.35 -4.84
CA LEU A 146 -7.25 -2.56 -6.05
C LEU A 146 -8.69 -2.57 -6.55
N VAL A 147 -9.23 -1.39 -6.89
CA VAL A 147 -10.51 -1.27 -7.60
C VAL A 147 -10.26 -0.76 -9.00
N LEU A 148 -10.74 -1.51 -9.99
CA LEU A 148 -10.72 -1.12 -11.40
C LEU A 148 -12.06 -0.50 -11.79
N ALA A 149 -12.04 0.79 -12.10
CA ALA A 149 -13.21 1.60 -12.39
C ALA A 149 -13.17 2.12 -13.84
N GLY A 150 -14.03 1.58 -14.68
CA GLY A 150 -14.06 1.94 -16.09
C GLY A 150 -15.29 1.34 -16.81
N SER A 151 -15.41 1.65 -18.10
CA SER A 151 -16.48 1.15 -18.95
C SER A 151 -16.09 -0.09 -19.76
N ILE A 152 -14.80 -0.23 -20.04
CA ILE A 152 -14.24 -1.36 -20.79
C ILE A 152 -12.79 -1.59 -20.39
N MET A 153 -12.45 -2.82 -20.01
CA MET A 153 -11.08 -3.26 -19.74
C MET A 153 -10.92 -4.75 -20.06
N GLY A 154 -9.79 -5.10 -20.67
CA GLY A 154 -9.46 -6.49 -21.05
C GLY A 154 -8.00 -6.62 -21.46
N GLY A 155 -7.65 -7.70 -22.16
CA GLY A 155 -6.33 -7.94 -22.71
C GLY A 155 -5.22 -7.96 -21.65
N GLU A 156 -4.21 -7.14 -21.81
CA GLU A 156 -3.07 -7.04 -20.91
C GLU A 156 -3.48 -6.66 -19.46
N ILE A 157 -4.56 -5.89 -19.29
CA ILE A 157 -5.07 -5.53 -17.96
C ILE A 157 -5.58 -6.79 -17.24
N GLU A 158 -6.29 -7.68 -17.93
CA GLU A 158 -6.75 -8.95 -17.35
C GLU A 158 -5.58 -9.80 -16.86
N GLN A 159 -4.53 -9.93 -17.68
CA GLN A 159 -3.33 -10.69 -17.30
C GLN A 159 -2.68 -10.08 -16.04
N ALA A 160 -2.50 -8.76 -16.02
CA ALA A 160 -1.96 -8.05 -14.85
C ALA A 160 -2.82 -8.28 -13.59
N VAL A 161 -4.15 -8.30 -13.73
CA VAL A 161 -5.07 -8.62 -12.61
C VAL A 161 -4.81 -10.02 -12.07
N ARG A 162 -4.70 -11.04 -12.94
CA ARG A 162 -4.41 -12.42 -12.51
C ARG A 162 -3.05 -12.52 -11.79
N GLU A 163 -2.02 -11.82 -12.29
CA GLU A 163 -0.70 -11.76 -11.69
C GLU A 163 -0.74 -11.18 -10.27
N VAL A 164 -1.34 -10.01 -10.07
CA VAL A 164 -1.35 -9.36 -8.75
C VAL A 164 -2.26 -10.09 -7.74
N ARG A 165 -3.33 -10.72 -8.20
CA ARG A 165 -4.15 -11.60 -7.36
C ARG A 165 -3.37 -12.81 -6.86
N SER A 166 -2.55 -13.42 -7.71
CA SER A 166 -1.69 -14.54 -7.29
C SER A 166 -0.67 -14.14 -6.21
N GLN A 167 -0.37 -12.84 -6.10
CA GLN A 167 0.47 -12.25 -5.07
C GLN A 167 -0.31 -11.81 -3.81
N GLY A 168 -1.62 -12.08 -3.77
CA GLY A 168 -2.47 -11.80 -2.60
C GLY A 168 -3.10 -10.41 -2.57
N LEU A 169 -3.05 -9.63 -3.66
CA LEU A 169 -3.78 -8.37 -3.76
C LEU A 169 -5.25 -8.66 -4.13
N LEU A 170 -6.18 -8.17 -3.31
CA LEU A 170 -7.60 -8.24 -3.62
C LEU A 170 -7.94 -7.32 -4.79
N VAL A 171 -8.63 -7.82 -5.82
CA VAL A 171 -9.06 -7.02 -6.97
C VAL A 171 -10.58 -6.99 -7.09
N VAL A 172 -11.13 -5.80 -7.03
CA VAL A 172 -12.54 -5.50 -7.31
C VAL A 172 -12.65 -4.80 -8.65
N SER A 173 -13.60 -5.21 -9.47
CA SER A 173 -13.88 -4.58 -10.76
C SER A 173 -15.29 -4.02 -10.78
N LEU A 174 -15.51 -2.89 -11.44
CA LEU A 174 -16.84 -2.54 -11.86
C LEU A 174 -17.34 -3.56 -12.90
N ASN A 175 -18.66 -3.73 -12.97
CA ASN A 175 -19.31 -4.55 -13.99
C ASN A 175 -19.22 -3.80 -15.34
N MET A 176 -18.14 -4.04 -16.05
CA MET A 176 -17.79 -3.34 -17.30
C MET A 176 -17.63 -4.32 -18.46
N ALA A 177 -17.60 -3.81 -19.68
CA ALA A 177 -17.29 -4.61 -20.87
C ALA A 177 -15.81 -5.06 -20.84
N GLY A 178 -15.53 -6.18 -21.53
CA GLY A 178 -14.19 -6.78 -21.59
C GLY A 178 -14.00 -7.92 -20.58
N SER A 179 -12.78 -8.41 -20.45
CA SER A 179 -12.47 -9.64 -19.71
C SER A 179 -11.98 -9.41 -18.27
N VAL A 180 -11.70 -8.18 -17.87
CA VAL A 180 -11.26 -7.87 -16.49
C VAL A 180 -12.26 -8.31 -15.42
N PRO A 181 -13.60 -8.16 -15.58
CA PRO A 181 -14.54 -8.65 -14.59
C PRO A 181 -14.43 -10.16 -14.32
N GLU A 182 -14.05 -10.96 -15.31
CA GLU A 182 -13.85 -12.40 -15.13
C GLU A 182 -12.61 -12.73 -14.30
N ALA A 183 -11.61 -11.86 -14.34
CA ALA A 183 -10.35 -12.02 -13.61
C ALA A 183 -10.40 -11.47 -12.16
N ALA A 184 -11.36 -10.60 -11.81
CA ALA A 184 -11.45 -9.97 -10.50
C ALA A 184 -11.98 -10.92 -9.40
N ASP A 185 -11.74 -10.63 -8.15
CA ASP A 185 -12.30 -11.36 -6.99
C ASP A 185 -13.78 -11.02 -6.79
N LEU A 186 -14.16 -9.78 -7.05
CA LEU A 186 -15.50 -9.25 -6.89
C LEU A 186 -15.84 -8.31 -8.05
N VAL A 187 -17.06 -8.39 -8.55
CA VAL A 187 -17.59 -7.51 -9.59
C VAL A 187 -18.80 -6.76 -9.03
N VAL A 188 -18.80 -5.43 -9.12
CA VAL A 188 -19.87 -4.60 -8.56
C VAL A 188 -20.39 -3.64 -9.62
N THR A 189 -21.71 -3.57 -9.76
CA THR A 189 -22.35 -2.73 -10.79
C THR A 189 -22.38 -1.26 -10.38
N ASP A 190 -22.71 -0.98 -9.13
CA ASP A 190 -22.74 0.39 -8.61
C ASP A 190 -21.34 0.81 -8.14
N PRO A 191 -20.78 1.92 -8.67
CA PRO A 191 -19.42 2.34 -8.32
C PRO A 191 -19.28 2.77 -6.86
N VAL A 192 -20.28 3.40 -6.24
CA VAL A 192 -20.23 3.78 -4.83
C VAL A 192 -20.23 2.51 -3.96
N GLN A 193 -21.07 1.53 -4.29
CA GLN A 193 -21.10 0.25 -3.60
C GLN A 193 -19.79 -0.53 -3.76
N ALA A 194 -19.13 -0.46 -4.92
CA ALA A 194 -17.83 -1.07 -5.13
C ALA A 194 -16.79 -0.53 -4.13
N GLY A 195 -16.78 0.77 -3.90
CA GLY A 195 -15.93 1.40 -2.89
C GLY A 195 -16.23 0.90 -1.48
N VAL A 196 -17.51 0.90 -1.08
CA VAL A 196 -17.95 0.40 0.23
C VAL A 196 -17.55 -1.06 0.44
N MET A 197 -17.88 -1.94 -0.52
CA MET A 197 -17.60 -3.38 -0.40
C MET A 197 -16.10 -3.67 -0.35
N THR A 198 -15.29 -2.90 -1.07
CA THR A 198 -13.83 -3.04 -1.03
C THR A 198 -13.27 -2.72 0.36
N VAL A 199 -13.72 -1.63 0.98
CA VAL A 199 -13.31 -1.29 2.35
C VAL A 199 -13.74 -2.39 3.32
N MET A 200 -14.99 -2.82 3.26
CA MET A 200 -15.49 -3.90 4.12
C MET A 200 -14.70 -5.20 3.94
N ALA A 201 -14.23 -5.50 2.73
CA ALA A 201 -13.47 -6.73 2.46
C ALA A 201 -12.06 -6.71 3.08
N VAL A 202 -11.46 -5.53 3.27
CA VAL A 202 -10.10 -5.39 3.85
C VAL A 202 -10.10 -4.99 5.31
N ALA A 203 -11.22 -4.48 5.84
CA ALA A 203 -11.32 -4.00 7.21
C ALA A 203 -11.38 -5.16 8.22
N ASP A 204 -10.53 -5.14 9.23
CA ASP A 204 -10.53 -6.17 10.31
C ASP A 204 -11.78 -6.06 11.19
N THR A 205 -12.35 -4.86 11.29
CA THR A 205 -13.56 -4.59 12.08
C THR A 205 -14.86 -4.89 11.34
N ALA A 206 -14.80 -5.21 10.05
CA ALA A 206 -15.96 -5.63 9.26
C ALA A 206 -16.26 -7.12 9.44
N LYS A 207 -17.54 -7.48 9.30
CA LYS A 207 -17.98 -8.90 9.25
C LYS A 207 -18.19 -9.40 7.81
N PHE A 208 -17.70 -8.68 6.84
CA PHE A 208 -17.84 -9.00 5.42
C PHE A 208 -16.62 -9.80 4.95
N THR A 209 -16.87 -10.90 4.23
CA THR A 209 -15.82 -11.75 3.67
C THR A 209 -16.27 -12.19 2.27
N ILE A 210 -15.46 -11.89 1.27
CA ILE A 210 -15.78 -12.23 -0.15
C ILE A 210 -15.94 -13.73 -0.33
N ASP A 211 -15.14 -14.55 0.32
CA ASP A 211 -15.20 -16.03 0.21
C ASP A 211 -16.54 -16.63 0.67
N ARG A 212 -17.35 -15.87 1.40
CA ARG A 212 -18.68 -16.30 1.85
C ARG A 212 -19.81 -15.88 0.91
N LEU A 213 -19.51 -15.12 -0.12
CA LEU A 213 -20.51 -14.69 -1.08
C LEU A 213 -20.92 -15.86 -1.98
N LYS A 214 -22.23 -16.03 -2.16
CA LYS A 214 -22.79 -17.06 -3.08
C LYS A 214 -22.67 -16.67 -4.54
N VAL A 215 -22.54 -15.39 -4.81
CA VAL A 215 -22.37 -14.81 -6.14
C VAL A 215 -21.21 -13.84 -6.11
N ARG A 216 -20.56 -13.66 -7.25
CA ARG A 216 -19.40 -12.78 -7.40
C ARG A 216 -19.74 -11.43 -8.04
N VAL A 217 -20.94 -11.33 -8.63
CA VAL A 217 -21.44 -10.13 -9.34
C VAL A 217 -22.60 -9.54 -8.56
N PHE A 218 -22.54 -8.23 -8.29
CA PHE A 218 -23.53 -7.45 -7.51
C PHE A 218 -23.93 -6.17 -8.24
#